data_4b6669dbe3fdcd74f340fca7356123b0
#
_entry.id   4b6669dbe3fdcd74f340fca7356123b0
#
_cell.length_a   1.000
_cell.length_b   1.000
_cell.length_c   1.000
_cell.angle_alpha   90.00
_cell.angle_beta   90.00
_cell.angle_gamma   90.00
#
_symmetry.space_group_name_H-M   'P 1'
#
loop_
_entity.id
_entity.type
_entity.pdbx_description
1 polymer ?
#
loop_
_entity_poly.entity_id
_entity_poly.type
_entity_poly.pdbx_seq_one_letter_code
_entity_poly.pdbx_strand_id
1 'polypeptide(L)'
;MKKVLFWLFYLLFLTFFDIILAVIRFNDGIYNSIYEFFINLNIKNEWILERLFSLIEIVFIIICLTFAYLISKIKVSKKSLLIPPLVIVAIKVIVFFCIFGFFMLIPETEDGGAGGFVLYLILFGFGAYMGMLNLYFYLGLLFNLFRRRRNEKNIS
;
A
#
# COMPACT_ATOMS: atom_id res chain seq x y z
N MET A 1 -10.10 -20.09 -19.35
CA MET A 1 -10.53 -19.88 -17.96
C MET A 1 -9.40 -19.46 -17.02
N LYS A 2 -8.31 -20.20 -16.84
CA LYS A 2 -7.20 -19.86 -15.89
C LYS A 2 -6.55 -18.48 -16.12
N LYS A 3 -6.38 -18.03 -17.37
CA LYS A 3 -5.78 -16.71 -17.68
C LYS A 3 -6.69 -15.54 -17.28
N VAL A 4 -8.00 -15.66 -17.53
CA VAL A 4 -8.97 -14.61 -17.19
C VAL A 4 -9.06 -14.46 -15.66
N LEU A 5 -9.13 -15.58 -14.95
CA LEU A 5 -9.16 -15.60 -13.50
C LEU A 5 -7.91 -14.95 -12.90
N PHE A 6 -6.72 -15.25 -13.45
CA PHE A 6 -5.47 -14.60 -13.03
C PHE A 6 -5.53 -13.08 -13.19
N TRP A 7 -5.98 -12.58 -14.35
CA TRP A 7 -6.06 -11.14 -14.59
C TRP A 7 -7.06 -10.46 -13.66
N LEU A 8 -8.18 -11.11 -13.39
CA LEU A 8 -9.17 -10.62 -12.44
C LEU A 8 -8.56 -10.48 -11.04
N PHE A 9 -7.92 -11.54 -10.52
CA PHE A 9 -7.26 -11.50 -9.21
C PHE A 9 -6.13 -10.48 -9.16
N TYR A 10 -5.33 -10.36 -10.22
CA TYR A 10 -4.24 -9.40 -10.27
C TYR A 10 -4.76 -7.96 -10.22
N LEU A 11 -5.80 -7.64 -10.98
CA LEU A 11 -6.41 -6.32 -10.97
C LEU A 11 -7.08 -6.02 -9.61
N LEU A 12 -7.81 -6.96 -9.05
CA LEU A 12 -8.41 -6.82 -7.72
C LEU A 12 -7.32 -6.59 -6.64
N PHE A 13 -6.26 -7.38 -6.69
CA PHE A 13 -5.12 -7.19 -5.79
C PHE A 13 -4.54 -5.79 -5.92
N LEU A 14 -4.18 -5.34 -7.12
CA LEU A 14 -3.62 -4.02 -7.37
C LEU A 14 -4.55 -2.87 -6.95
N THR A 15 -5.86 -3.09 -6.99
CA THR A 15 -6.83 -2.06 -6.63
C THR A 15 -6.97 -1.91 -5.12
N PHE A 16 -6.97 -3.01 -4.40
CA PHE A 16 -7.41 -3.02 -3.01
C PHE A 16 -6.30 -3.26 -1.97
N PHE A 17 -5.16 -3.89 -2.34
CA PHE A 17 -4.19 -4.33 -1.35
C PHE A 17 -3.61 -3.18 -0.50
N ASP A 18 -3.28 -2.07 -1.13
CA ASP A 18 -2.74 -0.89 -0.46
C ASP A 18 -3.80 -0.17 0.38
N ILE A 19 -5.06 -0.14 -0.10
CA ILE A 19 -6.19 0.42 0.65
C ILE A 19 -6.42 -0.41 1.92
N ILE A 20 -6.45 -1.75 1.80
CA ILE A 20 -6.64 -2.64 2.95
C ILE A 20 -5.52 -2.46 3.97
N LEU A 21 -4.26 -2.45 3.52
CA LEU A 21 -3.12 -2.26 4.41
C LEU A 21 -3.13 -0.86 5.06
N ALA A 22 -3.50 0.18 4.30
CA ALA A 22 -3.64 1.52 4.86
C ALA A 22 -4.78 1.60 5.89
N VAL A 23 -5.94 1.00 5.60
CA VAL A 23 -7.05 0.94 6.57
C VAL A 23 -6.62 0.22 7.85
N ILE A 24 -5.90 -0.90 7.75
CA ILE A 24 -5.37 -1.61 8.93
C ILE A 24 -4.42 -0.70 9.71
N ARG A 25 -3.53 0.03 9.03
CA ARG A 25 -2.52 0.91 9.66
C ARG A 25 -3.14 2.11 10.38
N PHE A 26 -4.19 2.70 9.80
CA PHE A 26 -4.81 3.92 10.33
C PHE A 26 -6.10 3.65 11.12
N ASN A 27 -6.42 2.39 11.39
CA ASN A 27 -7.60 2.04 12.19
C ASN A 27 -7.26 2.09 13.68
N ASP A 28 -7.79 3.08 14.38
CA ASP A 28 -7.57 3.27 15.82
C ASP A 28 -7.99 2.06 16.66
N GLY A 29 -9.06 1.36 16.27
CA GLY A 29 -9.52 0.17 16.98
C GLY A 29 -8.52 -0.97 16.89
N ILE A 30 -7.92 -1.20 15.73
CA ILE A 30 -6.86 -2.20 15.54
C ILE A 30 -5.60 -1.78 16.30
N TYR A 31 -5.22 -0.50 16.19
CA TYR A 31 -4.08 0.05 16.91
C TYR A 31 -4.23 -0.15 18.43
N ASN A 32 -5.36 0.27 18.99
CA ASN A 32 -5.64 0.13 20.42
C ASN A 32 -5.67 -1.32 20.87
N SER A 33 -6.26 -2.23 20.08
CA SER A 33 -6.29 -3.67 20.41
C SER A 33 -4.89 -4.28 20.44
N ILE A 34 -4.01 -3.89 19.51
CA ILE A 34 -2.60 -4.31 19.49
C ILE A 34 -1.86 -3.72 20.69
N TYR A 35 -2.09 -2.45 20.99
CA TYR A 35 -1.50 -1.76 22.14
C TYR A 35 -1.89 -2.42 23.46
N GLU A 36 -3.18 -2.69 23.68
CA GLU A 36 -3.69 -3.38 24.88
C GLU A 36 -3.12 -4.81 25.00
N PHE A 37 -3.02 -5.54 23.89
CA PHE A 37 -2.41 -6.87 23.87
C PHE A 37 -0.96 -6.82 24.40
N PHE A 38 -0.15 -5.87 23.96
CA PHE A 38 1.24 -5.75 24.42
C PHE A 38 1.34 -5.26 25.88
N ILE A 39 0.45 -4.37 26.32
CA ILE A 39 0.38 -3.97 27.74
C ILE A 39 0.05 -5.18 28.61
N ASN A 40 -0.88 -6.04 28.19
CA ASN A 40 -1.24 -7.26 28.90
C ASN A 40 -0.08 -8.27 28.96
N LEU A 41 0.87 -8.22 28.05
CA LEU A 41 2.13 -8.95 28.09
C LEU A 41 3.20 -8.28 28.98
N ASN A 42 2.84 -7.27 29.80
CA ASN A 42 3.73 -6.46 30.63
C ASN A 42 4.77 -5.60 29.87
N ILE A 43 4.56 -5.38 28.56
CA ILE A 43 5.39 -4.49 27.74
C ILE A 43 4.83 -3.08 27.89
N LYS A 44 5.27 -2.37 28.95
CA LYS A 44 4.80 -1.00 29.28
C LYS A 44 5.72 0.10 28.75
N ASN A 45 6.82 -0.25 28.10
CA ASN A 45 7.79 0.73 27.61
C ASN A 45 7.32 1.28 26.26
N GLU A 46 6.98 2.57 26.21
CA GLU A 46 6.50 3.27 25.01
C GLU A 46 7.46 3.11 23.81
N TRP A 47 8.78 3.20 24.08
CA TRP A 47 9.78 3.01 23.03
C TRP A 47 9.73 1.61 22.38
N ILE A 48 9.46 0.56 23.19
CA ILE A 48 9.30 -0.81 22.68
C ILE A 48 8.03 -0.90 21.84
N LEU A 49 6.93 -0.28 22.29
CA LEU A 49 5.66 -0.27 21.56
C LEU A 49 5.80 0.43 20.19
N GLU A 50 6.46 1.58 20.13
CA GLU A 50 6.74 2.25 18.86
C GLU A 50 7.56 1.37 17.89
N ARG A 51 8.54 0.63 18.41
CA ARG A 51 9.33 -0.32 17.60
C ARG A 51 8.50 -1.49 17.09
N LEU A 52 7.56 -2.00 17.89
CA LEU A 52 6.65 -3.06 17.49
C LEU A 52 5.73 -2.58 16.35
N PHE A 53 5.24 -1.34 16.40
CA PHE A 53 4.48 -0.77 15.28
C PHE A 53 5.32 -0.62 14.00
N SER A 54 6.58 -0.24 14.12
CA SER A 54 7.51 -0.22 12.98
C SER A 54 7.70 -1.62 12.36
N LEU A 55 7.64 -2.69 13.15
CA LEU A 55 7.69 -4.07 12.64
C LEU A 55 6.47 -4.42 11.79
N ILE A 56 5.29 -3.91 12.10
CA ILE A 56 4.08 -4.11 11.27
C ILE A 56 4.30 -3.51 9.88
N GLU A 57 4.90 -2.33 9.79
CA GLU A 57 5.24 -1.71 8.50
C GLU A 57 6.22 -2.55 7.68
N ILE A 58 7.23 -3.11 8.34
CA ILE A 58 8.19 -4.04 7.70
C ILE A 58 7.45 -5.28 7.17
N VAL A 59 6.51 -5.83 7.93
CA VAL A 59 5.69 -6.97 7.49
C VAL A 59 4.88 -6.60 6.25
N PHE A 60 4.29 -5.41 6.18
CA PHE A 60 3.54 -4.95 5.02
C PHE A 60 4.44 -4.80 3.78
N ILE A 61 5.64 -4.25 3.95
CA ILE A 61 6.65 -4.17 2.87
C ILE A 61 7.02 -5.58 2.39
N ILE A 62 7.27 -6.52 3.30
CA ILE A 62 7.58 -7.92 2.96
C ILE A 62 6.42 -8.56 2.18
N ILE A 63 5.17 -8.31 2.57
CA ILE A 63 3.99 -8.78 1.85
C ILE A 63 4.00 -8.24 0.41
N CYS A 64 4.20 -6.93 0.22
CA CYS A 64 4.26 -6.31 -1.10
C CYS A 64 5.37 -6.93 -1.97
N LEU A 65 6.57 -7.10 -1.42
CA LEU A 65 7.71 -7.68 -2.13
C LEU A 65 7.49 -9.16 -2.47
N THR A 66 6.86 -9.92 -1.56
CA THR A 66 6.52 -11.33 -1.78
C THR A 66 5.51 -11.49 -2.91
N PHE A 67 4.46 -10.68 -2.91
CA PHE A 67 3.49 -10.68 -4.02
C PHE A 67 4.14 -10.27 -5.35
N ALA A 68 4.99 -9.24 -5.35
CA ALA A 68 5.74 -8.84 -6.54
C ALA A 68 6.62 -9.98 -7.07
N TYR A 69 7.28 -10.74 -6.19
CA TYR A 69 8.06 -11.91 -6.55
C TYR A 69 7.19 -13.03 -7.15
N LEU A 70 6.08 -13.38 -6.50
CA LEU A 70 5.16 -14.41 -6.98
C LEU A 70 4.60 -14.08 -8.37
N ILE A 71 4.18 -12.83 -8.57
CA ILE A 71 3.66 -12.34 -9.85
C ILE A 71 4.74 -12.37 -10.92
N SER A 72 5.99 -12.02 -10.60
CA SER A 72 7.11 -12.05 -11.56
C SER A 72 7.43 -13.43 -12.11
N LYS A 73 7.07 -14.50 -11.37
CA LYS A 73 7.26 -15.91 -11.82
C LYS A 73 6.26 -16.36 -12.88
N ILE A 74 5.16 -15.63 -13.06
CA ILE A 74 4.12 -16.03 -14.00
C ILE A 74 4.64 -15.86 -15.43
N LYS A 75 4.43 -16.88 -16.27
CA LYS A 75 4.86 -16.90 -17.68
C LYS A 75 3.92 -16.04 -18.54
N VAL A 76 3.97 -14.73 -18.33
CA VAL A 76 3.25 -13.71 -19.12
C VAL A 76 4.26 -12.66 -19.61
N SER A 77 3.91 -11.88 -20.62
CA SER A 77 4.80 -10.85 -21.15
C SER A 77 5.10 -9.81 -20.07
N LYS A 78 6.35 -9.31 -20.03
CA LYS A 78 6.80 -8.32 -19.04
C LYS A 78 5.98 -7.05 -19.11
N LYS A 79 5.64 -6.58 -20.30
CA LYS A 79 4.79 -5.39 -20.52
C LYS A 79 3.40 -5.59 -19.89
N SER A 80 2.79 -6.77 -20.08
CA SER A 80 1.49 -7.09 -19.50
C SER A 80 1.49 -7.13 -17.98
N LEU A 81 2.63 -7.41 -17.33
CA LEU A 81 2.75 -7.37 -15.87
C LEU A 81 3.04 -5.96 -15.32
N LEU A 82 3.74 -5.12 -16.08
CA LEU A 82 4.17 -3.79 -15.63
C LEU A 82 3.14 -2.68 -15.89
N ILE A 83 2.38 -2.78 -17.00
CA ILE A 83 1.42 -1.74 -17.37
C ILE A 83 0.26 -1.62 -16.37
N PRO A 84 -0.41 -2.71 -15.92
CA PRO A 84 -1.54 -2.59 -15.01
C PRO A 84 -1.24 -1.86 -13.70
N PRO A 85 -0.14 -2.14 -12.96
CA PRO A 85 0.15 -1.39 -11.74
C PRO A 85 0.38 0.10 -12.01
N LEU A 86 1.05 0.47 -13.11
CA LEU A 86 1.25 1.87 -13.48
C LEU A 86 -0.09 2.59 -13.74
N VAL A 87 -0.97 1.97 -14.51
CA VAL A 87 -2.28 2.54 -14.83
C VAL A 87 -3.13 2.69 -13.56
N ILE A 88 -3.16 1.66 -12.70
CA ILE A 88 -3.95 1.70 -11.46
C ILE A 88 -3.41 2.77 -10.51
N VAL A 89 -2.08 2.88 -10.36
CA VAL A 89 -1.48 3.94 -9.54
C VAL A 89 -1.83 5.32 -10.09
N ALA A 90 -1.75 5.52 -11.41
CA ALA A 90 -2.14 6.79 -12.03
C ALA A 90 -3.61 7.14 -11.76
N ILE A 91 -4.53 6.16 -11.90
CA ILE A 91 -5.95 6.35 -11.58
C ILE A 91 -6.12 6.71 -10.09
N LYS A 92 -5.47 5.99 -9.18
CA LYS A 92 -5.55 6.26 -7.74
C LYS A 92 -5.05 7.67 -7.40
N VAL A 93 -3.96 8.11 -8.01
CA VAL A 93 -3.42 9.46 -7.83
C VAL A 93 -4.43 10.51 -8.31
N ILE A 94 -5.03 10.33 -9.48
CA ILE A 94 -6.06 11.24 -10.00
C ILE A 94 -7.26 11.30 -9.04
N VAL A 95 -7.79 10.12 -8.64
CA VAL A 95 -8.93 10.03 -7.72
C VAL A 95 -8.60 10.71 -6.38
N PHE A 96 -7.40 10.47 -5.86
CA PHE A 96 -6.92 11.10 -4.62
C PHE A 96 -6.93 12.62 -4.75
N PHE A 97 -6.38 13.18 -5.81
CA PHE A 97 -6.36 14.62 -6.02
C PHE A 97 -7.75 15.20 -6.26
N CYS A 98 -8.66 14.48 -6.92
CA CYS A 98 -10.04 14.89 -7.07
C CYS A 98 -10.76 14.96 -5.71
N ILE A 99 -10.60 13.95 -4.87
CA ILE A 99 -11.18 13.91 -3.53
C ILE A 99 -10.58 15.02 -2.67
N PHE A 100 -9.25 15.16 -2.66
CA PHE A 100 -8.55 16.19 -1.91
C PHE A 100 -8.97 17.60 -2.36
N GLY A 101 -9.03 17.84 -3.67
CA GLY A 101 -9.50 19.11 -4.24
C GLY A 101 -10.97 19.40 -3.89
N PHE A 102 -11.83 18.39 -3.87
CA PHE A 102 -13.22 18.54 -3.44
C PHE A 102 -13.30 18.98 -1.98
N PHE A 103 -12.53 18.40 -1.08
CA PHE A 103 -12.49 18.82 0.33
C PHE A 103 -11.94 20.23 0.51
N MET A 104 -10.99 20.67 -0.33
CA MET A 104 -10.47 22.03 -0.30
C MET A 104 -11.51 23.09 -0.74
N LEU A 105 -12.55 22.69 -1.48
CA LEU A 105 -13.62 23.58 -1.92
C LEU A 105 -14.77 23.71 -0.91
N ILE A 106 -14.81 22.84 0.13
CA ILE A 106 -15.80 22.95 1.20
C ILE A 106 -15.42 24.17 2.06
N PRO A 107 -16.30 25.19 2.13
CA PRO A 107 -16.01 26.37 2.95
C PRO A 107 -15.86 25.95 4.42
N GLU A 108 -14.83 26.46 5.07
CA GLU A 108 -14.65 26.32 6.51
C GLU A 108 -15.88 26.95 7.20
N THR A 109 -16.65 26.15 7.91
CA THR A 109 -17.67 26.66 8.81
C THR A 109 -16.98 27.36 9.98
N GLU A 110 -17.52 28.50 10.46
CA GLU A 110 -16.89 29.39 11.46
C GLU A 110 -16.38 28.66 12.72
N ASP A 111 -16.88 27.45 13.00
CA ASP A 111 -16.49 26.62 14.14
C ASP A 111 -15.42 25.53 13.79
N GLY A 112 -14.99 25.40 12.55
CA GLY A 112 -14.33 24.18 12.05
C GLY A 112 -12.86 24.29 11.61
N GLY A 113 -12.19 25.45 11.75
CA GLY A 113 -10.85 25.67 11.19
C GLY A 113 -9.79 24.61 11.58
N ALA A 114 -9.78 24.15 12.82
CA ALA A 114 -8.82 23.15 13.28
C ALA A 114 -9.19 21.72 12.78
N GLY A 115 -10.48 21.39 12.70
CA GLY A 115 -10.95 20.07 12.26
C GLY A 115 -10.70 19.80 10.78
N GLY A 116 -10.89 20.80 9.93
CA GLY A 116 -10.59 20.70 8.49
C GLY A 116 -9.11 20.42 8.23
N PHE A 117 -8.21 21.17 8.88
CA PHE A 117 -6.76 20.97 8.73
C PHE A 117 -6.30 19.57 9.16
N VAL A 118 -6.81 19.06 10.29
CA VAL A 118 -6.51 17.71 10.77
C VAL A 118 -6.98 16.64 9.77
N LEU A 119 -8.18 16.80 9.21
CA LEU A 119 -8.69 15.89 8.18
C LEU A 119 -7.79 15.88 6.93
N TYR A 120 -7.29 17.04 6.49
CA TYR A 120 -6.35 17.13 5.38
C TYR A 120 -5.04 16.40 5.65
N LEU A 121 -4.48 16.53 6.85
CA LEU A 121 -3.27 15.81 7.24
C LEU A 121 -3.47 14.30 7.25
N ILE A 122 -4.62 13.83 7.75
CA ILE A 122 -4.96 12.40 7.77
C ILE A 122 -5.11 11.88 6.33
N LEU A 123 -5.85 12.56 5.47
CA LEU A 123 -6.04 12.16 4.07
C LEU A 123 -4.70 12.16 3.31
N PHE A 124 -3.87 13.18 3.53
CA PHE A 124 -2.54 13.24 2.90
C PHE A 124 -1.64 12.11 3.38
N GLY A 125 -1.60 11.84 4.68
CA GLY A 125 -0.84 10.73 5.27
C GLY A 125 -1.28 9.38 4.71
N PHE A 126 -2.59 9.16 4.62
CA PHE A 126 -3.19 7.95 4.05
C PHE A 126 -2.79 7.75 2.58
N GLY A 127 -2.91 8.81 1.77
CA GLY A 127 -2.53 8.76 0.35
C GLY A 127 -1.03 8.55 0.14
N ALA A 128 -0.18 9.20 0.93
CA ALA A 128 1.26 9.02 0.90
C ALA A 128 1.66 7.57 1.27
N TYR A 129 1.02 7.00 2.28
CA TYR A 129 1.26 5.61 2.70
C TYR A 129 0.87 4.61 1.61
N MET A 130 -0.30 4.76 0.99
CA MET A 130 -0.72 3.95 -0.15
C MET A 130 0.28 4.07 -1.32
N GLY A 131 0.76 5.28 -1.61
CA GLY A 131 1.78 5.54 -2.63
C GLY A 131 3.07 4.78 -2.35
N MET A 132 3.53 4.79 -1.10
CA MET A 132 4.72 4.06 -0.65
C MET A 132 4.57 2.55 -0.85
N LEU A 133 3.45 1.94 -0.46
CA LEU A 133 3.19 0.51 -0.64
C LEU A 133 3.18 0.11 -2.13
N ASN A 134 2.54 0.92 -2.99
CA ASN A 134 2.57 0.71 -4.44
C ASN A 134 3.98 0.82 -5.01
N LEU A 135 4.79 1.76 -4.52
CA LEU A 135 6.18 1.92 -4.93
C LEU A 135 7.01 0.67 -4.59
N TYR A 136 6.91 0.15 -3.37
CA TYR A 136 7.59 -1.09 -2.98
C TYR A 136 7.18 -2.28 -3.84
N PHE A 137 5.88 -2.43 -4.08
CA PHE A 137 5.38 -3.49 -4.96
C PHE A 137 5.96 -3.35 -6.37
N TYR A 138 5.91 -2.15 -6.96
CA TYR A 138 6.38 -1.91 -8.32
C TYR A 138 7.89 -2.09 -8.47
N LEU A 139 8.68 -1.57 -7.54
CA LEU A 139 10.14 -1.77 -7.51
C LEU A 139 10.50 -3.24 -7.34
N GLY A 140 9.81 -3.96 -6.46
CA GLY A 140 9.98 -5.40 -6.29
C GLY A 140 9.68 -6.17 -7.57
N LEU A 141 8.59 -5.82 -8.27
CA LEU A 141 8.22 -6.42 -9.54
C LEU A 141 9.28 -6.15 -10.63
N LEU A 142 9.71 -4.90 -10.79
CA LEU A 142 10.78 -4.51 -11.72
C LEU A 142 12.05 -5.30 -11.46
N PHE A 143 12.54 -5.29 -10.23
CA PHE A 143 13.78 -5.98 -9.84
C PHE A 143 13.74 -7.46 -10.20
N ASN A 144 12.64 -8.15 -9.86
CA ASN A 144 12.49 -9.57 -10.15
C ASN A 144 12.40 -9.87 -11.65
N LEU A 145 11.74 -9.01 -12.45
CA LEU A 145 11.68 -9.16 -13.90
C LEU A 145 13.04 -8.92 -14.56
N PHE A 146 13.85 -7.98 -14.07
CA PHE A 146 15.23 -7.77 -14.55
C PHE A 146 16.12 -8.96 -14.22
N ARG A 147 16.05 -9.49 -12.98
CA ARG A 147 16.81 -10.66 -12.55
C ARG A 147 16.48 -11.88 -13.42
N ARG A 148 15.19 -12.10 -13.72
CA ARG A 148 14.75 -13.16 -14.61
C ARG A 148 15.36 -13.04 -16.00
N ARG A 149 15.41 -11.82 -16.58
CA ARG A 149 16.04 -11.59 -17.89
C ARG A 149 17.53 -11.93 -17.90
N ARG A 150 18.23 -11.62 -16.82
CA ARG A 150 19.66 -11.93 -16.69
C ARG A 150 19.90 -13.44 -16.66
N ASN A 151 19.09 -14.18 -15.92
CA ASN A 151 19.21 -15.63 -15.82
C ASN A 151 18.88 -16.32 -17.15
N GLU A 152 17.87 -15.86 -17.89
CA GLU A 152 17.51 -16.39 -19.21
C GLU A 152 18.65 -16.21 -20.24
N LYS A 153 19.42 -15.12 -20.14
CA LYS A 153 20.58 -14.85 -21.04
C LYS A 153 21.83 -15.66 -20.69
N ASN A 154 21.98 -16.11 -19.45
CA ASN A 154 23.13 -16.89 -19.02
C ASN A 154 22.98 -18.40 -19.32
N ILE A 155 21.80 -18.82 -19.74
CA ILE A 155 21.48 -20.24 -20.04
C ILE A 155 21.42 -20.48 -21.57
N SER A 156 21.32 -19.40 -22.34
CA SER A 156 21.38 -19.44 -23.84
C SER A 156 22.81 -19.25 -24.33
#